data_9ffd81433dcaa7fc9125d1aef1d9cea9
#
_entry.id   9ffd81433dcaa7fc9125d1aef1d9cea9
#
_cell.length_a   1.000
_cell.length_b   1.000
_cell.length_c   1.000
_cell.angle_alpha   90.00
_cell.angle_beta   90.00
_cell.angle_gamma   90.00
#
_symmetry.space_group_name_H-M   'P 1'
#
loop_
_entity.id
_entity.type
_entity.pdbx_description
1 polymer ?
#
loop_
_entity_poly.entity_id
_entity_poly.type
_entity_poly.pdbx_seq_one_letter_code
_entity_poly.pdbx_strand_id
1 'polypeptide(L)'
;MRQPQANDLPVFAALDLGTNNCRLLVAVPGRPGQFRVIDAFSRIVRLGEGLAANGRLSEAAMDRAVDALKVCADKLRNRTLESARLVATEACRSAANGEEFLARVRAETGLTLEIIDRQTEARLAVSGCGSLVERGTDGVVLFDIGGGSSEIALIDVRGQRSPRLASHIVAWTSLPIGVVSLAEKFGGRDVTRGTFDAMIGHVKSLLDRFAERSSLDHVMNDGSFHLLGTSGTVTTLAGVHLDLERYDRRRVDGLWMDGGSVDRMVEKLLGWDFQQRVANACIGADRADLVLAGCAILEAIRGVWPSERLRVADRGLREGILSELMGDAGVWRRGRRGGARP
;
A
#
# COMPACT_ATOMS: atom_id res chain seq x y z
N MET A 1 -20.09 -11.29 -34.03
CA MET A 1 -18.97 -11.63 -33.15
C MET A 1 -19.53 -11.79 -31.74
N ARG A 2 -19.48 -13.01 -31.14
CA ARG A 2 -19.89 -13.24 -29.75
C ARG A 2 -18.94 -12.45 -28.85
N GLN A 3 -19.48 -11.66 -27.94
CA GLN A 3 -18.68 -11.15 -26.81
C GLN A 3 -18.14 -12.35 -26.03
N PRO A 4 -16.84 -12.38 -25.67
CA PRO A 4 -16.31 -13.47 -24.86
C PRO A 4 -17.15 -13.58 -23.59
N GLN A 5 -17.62 -14.79 -23.28
CA GLN A 5 -18.33 -15.05 -22.04
C GLN A 5 -17.36 -14.78 -20.88
N ALA A 6 -17.86 -14.35 -19.74
CA ALA A 6 -17.05 -14.00 -18.58
C ALA A 6 -16.11 -15.14 -18.09
N ASN A 7 -16.34 -16.38 -18.55
CA ASN A 7 -15.53 -17.57 -18.28
C ASN A 7 -14.31 -17.74 -19.20
N ASP A 8 -14.19 -16.95 -20.29
CA ASP A 8 -13.09 -17.09 -21.27
C ASP A 8 -11.95 -16.08 -21.04
N LEU A 9 -12.06 -15.21 -20.04
CA LEU A 9 -11.04 -14.20 -19.76
C LEU A 9 -9.90 -14.80 -18.92
N PRO A 10 -8.63 -14.51 -19.25
CA PRO A 10 -7.49 -14.98 -18.47
C PRO A 10 -7.56 -14.42 -17.05
N VAL A 11 -7.27 -15.25 -16.06
CA VAL A 11 -7.34 -14.92 -14.64
C VAL A 11 -5.93 -14.66 -14.11
N PHE A 12 -5.76 -13.57 -13.41
CA PHE A 12 -4.49 -13.18 -12.78
C PHE A 12 -4.65 -13.06 -11.28
N ALA A 13 -3.57 -13.36 -10.54
CA ALA A 13 -3.57 -13.24 -9.09
C ALA A 13 -2.34 -12.47 -8.58
N ALA A 14 -2.56 -11.65 -7.56
CA ALA A 14 -1.52 -10.95 -6.83
C ALA A 14 -1.72 -11.17 -5.32
N LEU A 15 -0.71 -11.72 -4.65
CA LEU A 15 -0.69 -11.87 -3.20
C LEU A 15 0.45 -11.01 -2.63
N ASP A 16 0.14 -10.34 -1.54
CA ASP A 16 1.05 -9.52 -0.76
C ASP A 16 1.00 -9.97 0.71
N LEU A 17 2.10 -10.52 1.18
CA LEU A 17 2.34 -10.83 2.58
C LEU A 17 3.22 -9.75 3.20
N GLY A 18 2.57 -8.74 3.77
CA GLY A 18 3.23 -7.63 4.45
C GLY A 18 3.49 -7.88 5.93
N THR A 19 4.07 -6.88 6.58
CA THR A 19 4.37 -6.92 8.03
C THR A 19 3.10 -7.04 8.88
N ASN A 20 2.00 -6.42 8.45
CA ASN A 20 0.74 -6.41 9.21
C ASN A 20 -0.36 -7.25 8.56
N ASN A 21 -0.42 -7.32 7.25
CA ASN A 21 -1.54 -7.90 6.51
C ASN A 21 -1.09 -8.98 5.54
N CYS A 22 -1.93 -10.02 5.36
CA CYS A 22 -1.92 -10.92 4.21
C CYS A 22 -3.09 -10.56 3.30
N ARG A 23 -2.82 -10.25 2.03
CA ARG A 23 -3.81 -9.77 1.07
C ARG A 23 -3.69 -10.49 -0.27
N LEU A 24 -4.81 -10.89 -0.85
CA LEU A 24 -4.91 -11.49 -2.18
C LEU A 24 -5.89 -10.71 -3.04
N LEU A 25 -5.55 -10.49 -4.30
CA LEU A 25 -6.49 -10.09 -5.35
C LEU A 25 -6.45 -11.10 -6.50
N VAL A 26 -7.63 -11.47 -6.98
CA VAL A 26 -7.80 -12.23 -8.22
C VAL A 26 -8.62 -11.39 -9.18
N ALA A 27 -8.13 -11.22 -10.40
CA ALA A 27 -8.73 -10.31 -11.36
C ALA A 27 -8.67 -10.81 -12.79
N VAL A 28 -9.55 -10.28 -13.62
CA VAL A 28 -9.57 -10.46 -15.06
C VAL A 28 -9.38 -9.14 -15.79
N PRO A 29 -8.79 -9.10 -17.00
CA PRO A 29 -8.64 -7.88 -17.76
C PRO A 29 -9.97 -7.18 -18.01
N GLY A 30 -9.94 -5.84 -17.92
CA GLY A 30 -11.01 -4.94 -18.32
C GLY A 30 -10.63 -4.13 -19.56
N ARG A 31 -11.04 -2.85 -19.58
CA ARG A 31 -10.58 -1.90 -20.61
C ARG A 31 -9.06 -1.74 -20.52
N PRO A 32 -8.37 -1.27 -21.60
CA PRO A 32 -6.93 -1.04 -21.58
C PRO A 32 -6.47 -0.27 -20.33
N GLY A 33 -5.52 -0.85 -19.58
CA GLY A 33 -5.03 -0.30 -18.32
C GLY A 33 -5.96 -0.49 -17.12
N GLN A 34 -7.06 -1.23 -17.27
CA GLN A 34 -8.00 -1.54 -16.20
C GLN A 34 -8.20 -3.05 -16.05
N PHE A 35 -8.62 -3.45 -14.86
CA PHE A 35 -9.01 -4.84 -14.57
C PHE A 35 -10.24 -4.86 -13.65
N ARG A 36 -10.90 -6.00 -13.60
CA ARG A 36 -12.03 -6.25 -12.72
C ARG A 36 -11.66 -7.32 -11.70
N VAL A 37 -11.68 -6.97 -10.43
CA VAL A 37 -11.50 -7.92 -9.33
C VAL A 37 -12.69 -8.88 -9.29
N ILE A 38 -12.39 -10.18 -9.29
CA ILE A 38 -13.38 -11.27 -9.21
C ILE A 38 -13.35 -11.99 -7.87
N ASP A 39 -12.24 -11.88 -7.12
CA ASP A 39 -12.14 -12.39 -5.76
C ASP A 39 -11.05 -11.61 -5.00
N ALA A 40 -11.21 -11.52 -3.69
CA ALA A 40 -10.25 -10.86 -2.82
C ALA A 40 -10.22 -11.53 -1.45
N PHE A 41 -9.08 -11.38 -0.77
CA PHE A 41 -8.91 -11.76 0.63
C PHE A 41 -8.03 -10.72 1.33
N SER A 42 -8.35 -10.44 2.58
CA SER A 42 -7.52 -9.59 3.44
C SER A 42 -7.66 -10.05 4.89
N ARG A 43 -6.55 -10.27 5.56
CA ARG A 43 -6.50 -10.60 6.98
C ARG A 43 -5.31 -9.92 7.63
N ILE A 44 -5.52 -9.33 8.80
CA ILE A 44 -4.46 -8.84 9.68
C ILE A 44 -3.80 -10.06 10.32
N VAL A 45 -2.51 -10.24 10.09
CA VAL A 45 -1.71 -11.37 10.57
C VAL A 45 -0.62 -10.94 11.55
N ARG A 46 -0.27 -9.64 11.57
CA ARG A 46 0.78 -9.05 12.42
C ARG A 46 2.08 -9.88 12.37
N LEU A 47 2.51 -10.25 11.15
CA LEU A 47 3.69 -11.08 10.95
C LEU A 47 4.95 -10.46 11.56
N GLY A 48 5.06 -9.13 11.51
CA GLY A 48 6.20 -8.40 12.04
C GLY A 48 6.10 -8.04 13.52
N GLU A 49 5.13 -8.58 14.27
CA GLU A 49 5.00 -8.33 15.70
C GLU A 49 6.25 -8.81 16.45
N GLY A 50 6.91 -7.90 17.21
CA GLY A 50 8.13 -8.18 17.96
C GLY A 50 9.40 -8.32 17.10
N LEU A 51 9.32 -8.17 15.78
CA LEU A 51 10.46 -8.33 14.87
C LEU A 51 11.54 -7.28 15.14
N ALA A 52 11.16 -6.03 15.40
CA ALA A 52 12.10 -4.94 15.65
C ALA A 52 12.97 -5.19 16.89
N ALA A 53 12.42 -5.88 17.92
CA ALA A 53 13.14 -6.21 19.14
C ALA A 53 13.98 -7.48 19.03
N ASN A 54 13.49 -8.49 18.30
CA ASN A 54 14.04 -9.85 18.33
C ASN A 54 14.82 -10.23 17.06
N GLY A 55 14.69 -9.47 15.97
CA GLY A 55 15.30 -9.77 14.66
C GLY A 55 14.74 -11.04 14.00
N ARG A 56 13.70 -11.66 14.54
CA ARG A 56 13.09 -12.93 14.07
C ARG A 56 11.58 -12.86 14.15
N LEU A 57 10.90 -13.54 13.23
CA LEU A 57 9.47 -13.80 13.28
C LEU A 57 9.17 -14.76 14.42
N SER A 58 8.13 -14.46 15.21
CA SER A 58 7.67 -15.36 16.27
C SER A 58 6.85 -16.51 15.70
N GLU A 59 6.85 -17.68 16.36
CA GLU A 59 6.04 -18.84 15.93
C GLU A 59 4.56 -18.49 15.84
N ALA A 60 4.02 -17.76 16.82
CA ALA A 60 2.61 -17.36 16.83
C ALA A 60 2.26 -16.43 15.63
N ALA A 61 3.18 -15.55 15.21
CA ALA A 61 2.98 -14.68 14.04
C ALA A 61 3.06 -15.50 12.74
N MET A 62 4.01 -16.44 12.66
CA MET A 62 4.13 -17.35 11.52
C MET A 62 2.88 -18.23 11.38
N ASP A 63 2.33 -18.78 12.47
CA ASP A 63 1.10 -19.57 12.48
C ASP A 63 -0.09 -18.78 11.92
N ARG A 64 -0.30 -17.55 12.40
CA ARG A 64 -1.37 -16.67 11.91
C ARG A 64 -1.24 -16.39 10.42
N ALA A 65 -0.01 -16.20 9.94
CA ALA A 65 0.25 -15.95 8.54
C ALA A 65 0.02 -17.20 7.66
N VAL A 66 0.48 -18.38 8.11
CA VAL A 66 0.24 -19.66 7.43
C VAL A 66 -1.26 -19.95 7.31
N ASP A 67 -2.04 -19.72 8.38
CA ASP A 67 -3.50 -19.92 8.34
C ASP A 67 -4.21 -18.95 7.36
N ALA A 68 -3.72 -17.73 7.24
CA ALA A 68 -4.21 -16.81 6.22
C ALA A 68 -3.82 -17.28 4.79
N LEU A 69 -2.60 -17.78 4.62
CA LEU A 69 -2.10 -18.27 3.34
C LEU A 69 -2.78 -19.57 2.89
N LYS A 70 -3.19 -20.45 3.81
CA LYS A 70 -4.04 -21.63 3.51
C LYS A 70 -5.34 -21.21 2.83
N VAL A 71 -6.01 -20.16 3.34
CA VAL A 71 -7.23 -19.61 2.72
C VAL A 71 -6.92 -19.06 1.32
N CYS A 72 -5.78 -18.39 1.14
CA CYS A 72 -5.36 -17.91 -0.18
C CYS A 72 -5.10 -19.08 -1.14
N ALA A 73 -4.42 -20.14 -0.68
CA ALA A 73 -4.16 -21.35 -1.48
C ALA A 73 -5.46 -22.00 -1.95
N ASP A 74 -6.46 -22.13 -1.07
CA ASP A 74 -7.76 -22.69 -1.41
C ASP A 74 -8.50 -21.84 -2.46
N LYS A 75 -8.43 -20.51 -2.35
CA LYS A 75 -9.00 -19.60 -3.34
C LYS A 75 -8.34 -19.74 -4.73
N LEU A 76 -7.06 -20.01 -4.78
CA LEU A 76 -6.29 -20.14 -6.02
C LEU A 76 -6.40 -21.54 -6.64
N ARG A 77 -6.47 -22.60 -5.83
CA ARG A 77 -6.49 -24.02 -6.28
C ARG A 77 -7.62 -24.33 -7.27
N ASN A 78 -8.76 -23.71 -7.09
CA ASN A 78 -9.96 -23.95 -7.90
C ASN A 78 -10.04 -23.02 -9.13
N ARG A 79 -8.93 -22.44 -9.56
CA ARG A 79 -8.89 -21.49 -10.68
C ARG A 79 -7.76 -21.84 -11.64
N THR A 80 -8.06 -21.78 -12.94
CA THR A 80 -7.02 -21.79 -13.97
C THR A 80 -6.45 -20.38 -14.08
N LEU A 81 -5.23 -20.18 -13.56
CA LEU A 81 -4.55 -18.90 -13.61
C LEU A 81 -3.70 -18.80 -14.87
N GLU A 82 -3.81 -17.70 -15.59
CA GLU A 82 -2.86 -17.31 -16.65
C GLU A 82 -1.50 -16.97 -16.06
N SER A 83 -1.49 -16.18 -14.97
CA SER A 83 -0.28 -15.86 -14.22
C SER A 83 -0.63 -15.41 -12.81
N ALA A 84 0.30 -15.65 -11.89
CA ALA A 84 0.23 -15.17 -10.51
C ALA A 84 1.61 -14.71 -10.04
N ARG A 85 1.62 -13.68 -9.19
CA ARG A 85 2.79 -13.23 -8.47
C ARG A 85 2.46 -13.09 -7.00
N LEU A 86 3.16 -13.86 -6.16
CA LEU A 86 2.93 -13.96 -4.74
C LEU A 86 4.17 -13.46 -4.03
N VAL A 87 4.06 -12.33 -3.34
CA VAL A 87 5.22 -11.65 -2.76
C VAL A 87 5.15 -11.58 -1.24
N ALA A 88 6.32 -11.58 -0.62
CA ALA A 88 6.53 -11.22 0.77
C ALA A 88 7.43 -9.98 0.83
N THR A 89 7.18 -9.09 1.80
CA THR A 89 7.84 -7.80 1.89
C THR A 89 8.67 -7.66 3.19
N GLU A 90 8.68 -6.49 3.81
CA GLU A 90 9.62 -6.09 4.88
C GLU A 90 9.76 -7.11 6.01
N ALA A 91 8.69 -7.71 6.53
CA ALA A 91 8.79 -8.64 7.65
C ALA A 91 9.65 -9.87 7.31
N CYS A 92 9.44 -10.48 6.14
CA CYS A 92 10.23 -11.62 5.69
C CYS A 92 11.64 -11.21 5.29
N ARG A 93 11.80 -10.04 4.67
CA ARG A 93 13.08 -9.52 4.21
C ARG A 93 14.03 -9.18 5.36
N SER A 94 13.50 -8.66 6.47
CA SER A 94 14.30 -8.21 7.62
C SER A 94 14.51 -9.28 8.68
N ALA A 95 13.71 -10.36 8.68
CA ALA A 95 13.81 -11.41 9.68
C ALA A 95 14.92 -12.41 9.38
N ALA A 96 15.73 -12.77 10.40
CA ALA A 96 16.75 -13.79 10.27
C ALA A 96 16.22 -15.19 9.91
N ASN A 97 14.92 -15.47 10.19
CA ASN A 97 14.22 -16.70 9.83
C ASN A 97 13.19 -16.51 8.70
N GLY A 98 13.32 -15.45 7.89
CA GLY A 98 12.38 -15.18 6.80
C GLY A 98 12.32 -16.28 5.75
N GLU A 99 13.48 -16.76 5.30
CA GLU A 99 13.57 -17.87 4.32
C GLU A 99 13.05 -19.20 4.89
N GLU A 100 13.35 -19.49 6.16
CA GLU A 100 12.82 -20.66 6.89
C GLU A 100 11.29 -20.61 6.91
N PHE A 101 10.73 -19.45 7.21
CA PHE A 101 9.29 -19.25 7.19
C PHE A 101 8.69 -19.45 5.79
N LEU A 102 9.33 -18.95 4.72
CA LEU A 102 8.85 -19.17 3.35
C LEU A 102 8.93 -20.65 2.93
N ALA A 103 9.94 -21.39 3.39
CA ALA A 103 10.01 -22.84 3.21
C ALA A 103 8.84 -23.56 3.90
N ARG A 104 8.50 -23.16 5.12
CA ARG A 104 7.33 -23.64 5.86
C ARG A 104 6.02 -23.32 5.11
N VAL A 105 5.85 -22.10 4.61
CA VAL A 105 4.68 -21.69 3.81
C VAL A 105 4.52 -22.61 2.61
N ARG A 106 5.60 -22.86 1.87
CA ARG A 106 5.56 -23.75 0.71
C ARG A 106 5.17 -25.17 1.09
N ALA A 107 5.71 -25.71 2.18
CA ALA A 107 5.41 -27.06 2.65
C ALA A 107 3.94 -27.21 3.07
N GLU A 108 3.38 -26.23 3.80
CA GLU A 108 2.04 -26.34 4.37
C GLU A 108 0.91 -25.88 3.43
N THR A 109 1.20 -24.99 2.47
CA THR A 109 0.16 -24.38 1.62
C THR A 109 0.33 -24.67 0.12
N GLY A 110 1.51 -25.11 -0.31
CA GLY A 110 1.89 -25.23 -1.71
C GLY A 110 2.17 -23.89 -2.41
N LEU A 111 2.01 -22.74 -1.73
CA LEU A 111 2.31 -21.44 -2.31
C LEU A 111 3.82 -21.17 -2.26
N THR A 112 4.35 -20.63 -3.36
CA THR A 112 5.73 -20.15 -3.42
C THR A 112 5.70 -18.63 -3.45
N LEU A 113 6.15 -17.99 -2.36
CA LEU A 113 6.29 -16.55 -2.27
C LEU A 113 7.74 -16.15 -2.56
N GLU A 114 7.92 -15.01 -3.23
CA GLU A 114 9.22 -14.38 -3.41
C GLU A 114 9.37 -13.18 -2.46
N ILE A 115 10.54 -13.00 -1.84
CA ILE A 115 10.86 -11.77 -1.13
C ILE A 115 11.28 -10.74 -2.15
N ILE A 116 10.50 -9.66 -2.30
CA ILE A 116 10.85 -8.55 -3.19
C ILE A 116 11.72 -7.52 -2.46
N ASP A 117 12.60 -6.86 -3.20
CA ASP A 117 13.39 -5.74 -2.67
C ASP A 117 12.53 -4.46 -2.53
N ARG A 118 13.07 -3.49 -1.78
CA ARG A 118 12.36 -2.23 -1.48
C ARG A 118 12.11 -1.37 -2.73
N GLN A 119 13.01 -1.42 -3.71
CA GLN A 119 12.83 -0.69 -4.97
C GLN A 119 11.67 -1.26 -5.78
N THR A 120 11.59 -2.57 -5.88
CA THR A 120 10.47 -3.27 -6.53
C THR A 120 9.15 -2.98 -5.83
N GLU A 121 9.14 -2.97 -4.48
CA GLU A 121 7.96 -2.64 -3.67
C GLU A 121 7.46 -1.22 -3.97
N ALA A 122 8.34 -0.20 -3.91
CA ALA A 122 8.01 1.19 -4.24
C ALA A 122 7.51 1.34 -5.69
N ARG A 123 8.21 0.71 -6.66
CA ARG A 123 7.83 0.74 -8.07
C ARG A 123 6.45 0.13 -8.34
N LEU A 124 6.13 -0.97 -7.69
CA LEU A 124 4.82 -1.63 -7.80
C LEU A 124 3.71 -0.79 -7.15
N ALA A 125 3.97 -0.17 -6.00
CA ALA A 125 3.02 0.74 -5.36
C ALA A 125 2.68 1.92 -6.29
N VAL A 126 3.70 2.53 -6.91
CA VAL A 126 3.51 3.60 -7.91
C VAL A 126 2.72 3.10 -9.11
N SER A 127 3.04 1.91 -9.64
CA SER A 127 2.31 1.32 -10.78
C SER A 127 0.83 1.09 -10.47
N GLY A 128 0.52 0.68 -9.24
CA GLY A 128 -0.86 0.44 -8.79
C GLY A 128 -1.70 1.70 -8.60
N CYS A 129 -1.05 2.82 -8.29
CA CYS A 129 -1.72 4.10 -8.01
C CYS A 129 -1.79 5.04 -9.22
N GLY A 130 -1.16 4.70 -10.35
CA GLY A 130 -0.96 5.60 -11.49
C GLY A 130 -2.23 6.24 -12.05
N SER A 131 -3.37 5.54 -11.99
CA SER A 131 -4.66 6.07 -12.47
C SER A 131 -5.26 7.16 -11.57
N LEU A 132 -4.71 7.38 -10.36
CA LEU A 132 -5.15 8.41 -9.42
C LEU A 132 -4.35 9.70 -9.52
N VAL A 133 -3.27 9.72 -10.28
CA VAL A 133 -2.52 10.96 -10.56
C VAL A 133 -3.42 11.90 -11.37
N GLU A 134 -3.56 13.12 -10.90
CA GLU A 134 -4.41 14.11 -11.53
C GLU A 134 -3.84 14.55 -12.89
N ARG A 135 -4.73 14.73 -13.85
CA ARG A 135 -4.32 15.25 -15.17
C ARG A 135 -3.89 16.72 -15.04
N GLY A 136 -2.71 17.03 -15.57
CA GLY A 136 -2.17 18.39 -15.53
C GLY A 136 -1.32 18.67 -14.29
N THR A 137 -1.14 17.67 -13.41
CA THR A 137 -0.13 17.77 -12.35
C THR A 137 1.28 17.58 -12.92
N ASP A 138 2.25 18.29 -12.39
CA ASP A 138 3.66 18.23 -12.80
C ASP A 138 4.47 17.30 -11.89
N GLY A 139 4.07 17.14 -10.65
CA GLY A 139 4.74 16.26 -9.70
C GLY A 139 3.82 15.63 -8.67
N VAL A 140 4.27 14.50 -8.16
CA VAL A 140 3.57 13.74 -7.11
C VAL A 140 4.58 13.18 -6.13
N VAL A 141 4.32 13.31 -4.85
CA VAL A 141 4.96 12.47 -3.83
C VAL A 141 3.99 11.35 -3.48
N LEU A 142 4.32 10.15 -3.95
CA LEU A 142 3.58 8.96 -3.57
C LEU A 142 4.24 8.34 -2.34
N PHE A 143 3.43 7.96 -1.36
CA PHE A 143 3.91 7.23 -0.19
C PHE A 143 2.99 6.06 0.16
N ASP A 144 3.62 4.96 0.57
CA ASP A 144 2.97 3.76 1.11
C ASP A 144 3.42 3.56 2.56
N ILE A 145 2.52 3.81 3.52
CA ILE A 145 2.81 3.61 4.94
C ILE A 145 2.45 2.17 5.31
N GLY A 146 3.45 1.29 5.27
CA GLY A 146 3.33 -0.11 5.60
C GLY A 146 3.39 -0.40 7.10
N GLY A 147 3.43 -1.69 7.45
CA GLY A 147 3.57 -2.14 8.85
C GLY A 147 4.97 -1.97 9.40
N GLY A 148 5.99 -2.35 8.64
CA GLY A 148 7.40 -2.36 9.04
C GLY A 148 8.26 -1.34 8.33
N SER A 149 7.86 -0.89 7.14
CA SER A 149 8.56 0.13 6.36
C SER A 149 7.58 1.14 5.80
N SER A 150 8.10 2.26 5.29
CA SER A 150 7.34 3.26 4.54
C SER A 150 8.11 3.65 3.28
N GLU A 151 7.52 3.38 2.13
CA GLU A 151 8.07 3.68 0.82
C GLU A 151 7.60 5.06 0.37
N ILE A 152 8.54 5.87 -0.15
CA ILE A 152 8.27 7.20 -0.68
C ILE A 152 8.90 7.30 -2.06
N ALA A 153 8.12 7.71 -3.04
CA ALA A 153 8.57 7.93 -4.41
C ALA A 153 8.28 9.36 -4.85
N LEU A 154 9.29 10.05 -5.34
CA LEU A 154 9.21 11.38 -5.93
C LEU A 154 9.06 11.20 -7.44
N ILE A 155 7.99 11.75 -8.01
CA ILE A 155 7.58 11.49 -9.38
C ILE A 155 7.45 12.82 -10.11
N ASP A 156 8.25 13.03 -11.15
CA ASP A 156 8.17 14.20 -12.06
C ASP A 156 7.50 13.76 -13.37
N VAL A 157 6.30 14.25 -13.64
CA VAL A 157 5.51 13.89 -14.83
C VAL A 157 5.51 14.97 -15.92
N ARG A 158 6.32 16.03 -15.77
CA ARG A 158 6.41 17.13 -16.73
C ARG A 158 6.94 16.64 -18.07
N GLY A 159 6.31 17.10 -19.15
CA GLY A 159 6.78 16.86 -20.52
C GLY A 159 6.77 15.42 -21.01
N GLN A 160 6.40 14.44 -20.15
CA GLN A 160 6.41 13.03 -20.51
C GLN A 160 5.06 12.38 -20.16
N ARG A 161 4.43 11.75 -21.12
CA ARG A 161 3.19 10.98 -20.94
C ARG A 161 3.46 9.49 -21.17
N SER A 162 4.37 8.91 -20.41
CA SER A 162 4.44 7.45 -20.38
C SER A 162 3.17 6.89 -19.74
N PRO A 163 2.58 5.82 -20.28
CA PRO A 163 1.47 5.15 -19.64
C PRO A 163 1.90 4.44 -18.32
N ARG A 164 3.21 4.37 -18.05
CA ARG A 164 3.78 3.75 -16.85
C ARG A 164 4.31 4.82 -15.92
N LEU A 165 3.53 5.17 -14.89
CA LEU A 165 3.92 6.18 -13.90
C LEU A 165 5.28 5.88 -13.24
N ALA A 166 5.58 4.62 -12.99
CA ALA A 166 6.84 4.21 -12.38
C ALA A 166 8.10 4.58 -13.19
N SER A 167 7.98 4.85 -14.53
CA SER A 167 9.10 5.35 -15.33
C SER A 167 9.43 6.84 -15.08
N HIS A 168 8.61 7.53 -14.31
CA HIS A 168 8.78 8.93 -13.94
C HIS A 168 9.28 9.14 -12.51
N ILE A 169 9.64 8.04 -11.81
CA ILE A 169 10.26 8.13 -10.49
C ILE A 169 11.65 8.75 -10.67
N VAL A 170 11.86 9.93 -10.09
CA VAL A 170 13.14 10.65 -10.10
C VAL A 170 13.99 10.35 -8.87
N ALA A 171 13.33 10.04 -7.76
CA ALA A 171 13.98 9.59 -6.53
C ALA A 171 13.01 8.75 -5.70
N TRP A 172 13.53 7.88 -4.86
CA TRP A 172 12.73 7.07 -3.94
C TRP A 172 13.53 6.72 -2.69
N THR A 173 12.81 6.44 -1.62
CA THR A 173 13.39 5.92 -0.38
C THR A 173 12.45 4.92 0.27
N SER A 174 13.00 4.01 1.07
CA SER A 174 12.25 3.17 1.99
C SER A 174 12.76 3.42 3.40
N LEU A 175 11.94 4.03 4.22
CA LEU A 175 12.22 4.24 5.63
C LEU A 175 12.04 2.91 6.37
N PRO A 176 13.00 2.48 7.22
CA PRO A 176 12.87 1.26 8.01
C PRO A 176 11.93 1.48 9.21
N ILE A 177 10.79 2.10 8.97
CA ILE A 177 9.76 2.42 9.96
C ILE A 177 8.38 2.35 9.31
N GLY A 178 7.46 1.62 9.95
CA GLY A 178 6.06 1.53 9.58
C GLY A 178 5.19 1.65 10.84
N VAL A 179 3.88 1.46 10.69
CA VAL A 179 2.94 1.68 11.81
C VAL A 179 3.16 0.70 12.96
N VAL A 180 3.55 -0.55 12.68
CA VAL A 180 3.81 -1.57 13.72
C VAL A 180 5.09 -1.22 14.46
N SER A 181 6.21 -1.04 13.76
CA SER A 181 7.51 -0.76 14.39
C SER A 181 7.53 0.59 15.12
N LEU A 182 6.81 1.61 14.64
CA LEU A 182 6.71 2.90 15.34
C LEU A 182 5.84 2.78 16.60
N ALA A 183 4.71 2.07 16.53
CA ALA A 183 3.86 1.81 17.69
C ALA A 183 4.55 0.94 18.75
N GLU A 184 5.34 -0.06 18.35
CA GLU A 184 6.16 -0.85 19.29
C GLU A 184 7.21 0.00 20.00
N LYS A 185 7.83 0.94 19.27
CA LYS A 185 8.89 1.80 19.82
C LYS A 185 8.38 2.85 20.81
N PHE A 186 7.23 3.46 20.55
CA PHE A 186 6.72 4.60 21.33
C PHE A 186 5.46 4.30 22.13
N GLY A 187 4.86 3.13 21.94
CA GLY A 187 3.53 2.80 22.42
C GLY A 187 2.44 3.24 21.46
N GLY A 188 1.37 2.44 21.35
CA GLY A 188 0.26 2.68 20.40
C GLY A 188 -1.09 2.90 21.06
N ARG A 189 -1.25 2.51 22.34
CA ARG A 189 -2.52 2.60 23.05
C ARG A 189 -2.73 3.97 23.70
N ASP A 190 -1.79 4.40 24.51
CA ASP A 190 -1.87 5.62 25.30
C ASP A 190 -0.86 6.63 24.75
N VAL A 191 -1.22 7.24 23.62
CA VAL A 191 -0.36 8.20 22.92
C VAL A 191 -0.73 9.61 23.34
N THR A 192 0.15 10.26 24.09
CA THR A 192 0.03 11.67 24.44
C THR A 192 0.49 12.58 23.30
N ARG A 193 0.19 13.89 23.35
CA ARG A 193 0.73 14.87 22.41
C ARG A 193 2.27 14.80 22.37
N GLY A 194 2.93 14.76 23.52
CA GLY A 194 4.40 14.67 23.56
C GLY A 194 4.94 13.38 22.95
N THR A 195 4.26 12.24 23.15
CA THR A 195 4.63 10.96 22.48
C THR A 195 4.42 11.06 20.96
N PHE A 196 3.32 11.67 20.53
CA PHE A 196 3.03 11.87 19.11
C PHE A 196 4.07 12.77 18.42
N ASP A 197 4.45 13.89 19.07
CA ASP A 197 5.49 14.78 18.57
C ASP A 197 6.87 14.09 18.52
N ALA A 198 7.17 13.22 19.49
CA ALA A 198 8.39 12.40 19.48
C ALA A 198 8.40 11.38 18.34
N MET A 199 7.24 10.75 18.02
CA MET A 199 7.09 9.91 16.84
C MET A 199 7.38 10.68 15.55
N ILE A 200 6.78 11.87 15.38
CA ILE A 200 7.01 12.74 14.21
C ILE A 200 8.50 13.10 14.10
N GLY A 201 9.13 13.53 15.21
CA GLY A 201 10.55 13.88 15.26
C GLY A 201 11.44 12.71 14.85
N HIS A 202 11.12 11.50 15.30
CA HIS A 202 11.86 10.30 14.92
C HIS A 202 11.77 10.02 13.41
N VAL A 203 10.56 10.08 12.82
CA VAL A 203 10.38 9.87 11.38
C VAL A 203 11.06 10.98 10.57
N LYS A 204 10.97 12.24 11.00
CA LYS A 204 11.69 13.36 10.36
C LYS A 204 13.20 13.11 10.32
N SER A 205 13.78 12.61 11.42
CA SER A 205 15.22 12.28 11.46
C SER A 205 15.64 11.20 10.46
N LEU A 206 14.72 10.30 10.09
CA LEU A 206 14.94 9.32 9.02
C LEU A 206 14.81 9.96 7.63
N LEU A 207 13.81 10.83 7.43
CA LEU A 207 13.61 11.57 6.18
C LEU A 207 14.78 12.52 5.89
N ASP A 208 15.43 13.09 6.90
CA ASP A 208 16.60 13.95 6.75
C ASP A 208 17.79 13.24 6.12
N ARG A 209 17.85 11.92 6.22
CA ARG A 209 18.89 11.08 5.59
C ARG A 209 18.61 10.78 4.12
N PHE A 210 17.44 11.12 3.62
CA PHE A 210 17.10 10.97 2.21
C PHE A 210 17.72 12.12 1.41
N ALA A 211 18.86 11.86 0.78
CA ALA A 211 19.66 12.88 0.10
C ALA A 211 18.90 13.55 -1.05
N GLU A 212 18.08 12.76 -1.78
CA GLU A 212 17.35 13.21 -2.96
C GLU A 212 15.96 13.82 -2.63
N ARG A 213 15.66 14.09 -1.36
CA ARG A 213 14.34 14.64 -0.94
C ARG A 213 13.94 15.95 -1.64
N SER A 214 14.91 16.71 -2.12
CA SER A 214 14.71 17.98 -2.83
C SER A 214 14.54 17.82 -4.35
N SER A 215 14.50 16.60 -4.86
CA SER A 215 14.41 16.35 -6.33
C SER A 215 13.14 16.92 -6.97
N LEU A 216 12.10 17.26 -6.19
CA LEU A 216 10.86 17.90 -6.68
C LEU A 216 10.71 19.36 -6.28
N ASP A 217 11.69 20.02 -5.65
CA ASP A 217 11.55 21.42 -5.18
C ASP A 217 11.14 22.36 -6.32
N HIS A 218 11.65 22.13 -7.52
CA HIS A 218 11.34 22.91 -8.71
C HIS A 218 9.88 22.74 -9.19
N VAL A 219 9.21 21.64 -8.84
CA VAL A 219 7.79 21.40 -9.11
C VAL A 219 6.93 21.96 -8.00
N MET A 220 7.36 21.82 -6.75
CA MET A 220 6.60 22.28 -5.59
C MET A 220 6.39 23.79 -5.59
N ASN A 221 7.36 24.55 -6.10
CA ASN A 221 7.28 26.00 -6.20
C ASN A 221 6.27 26.49 -7.26
N ASP A 222 5.97 25.67 -8.25
CA ASP A 222 5.07 26.03 -9.38
C ASP A 222 3.59 25.67 -9.12
N GLY A 223 3.27 25.08 -7.96
CA GLY A 223 1.89 24.83 -7.51
C GLY A 223 1.18 23.62 -8.14
N SER A 224 1.78 22.92 -9.11
CA SER A 224 1.20 21.76 -9.80
C SER A 224 1.60 20.44 -9.18
N PHE A 225 1.42 20.33 -7.88
CA PHE A 225 1.90 19.23 -7.05
C PHE A 225 0.83 18.72 -6.09
N HIS A 226 0.84 17.40 -5.81
CA HIS A 226 0.02 16.82 -4.75
C HIS A 226 0.69 15.61 -4.07
N LEU A 227 0.23 15.30 -2.88
CA LEU A 227 0.52 14.05 -2.20
C LEU A 227 -0.44 12.95 -2.67
N LEU A 228 0.07 11.72 -2.81
CA LEU A 228 -0.72 10.54 -3.11
C LEU A 228 -0.36 9.45 -2.09
N GLY A 229 -1.23 9.29 -1.10
CA GLY A 229 -1.03 8.32 -0.03
C GLY A 229 -1.77 7.02 -0.29
N THR A 230 -1.11 5.88 -0.02
CA THR A 230 -1.75 4.57 -0.06
C THR A 230 -1.63 3.83 1.27
N SER A 231 -2.27 2.68 1.34
CA SER A 231 -2.28 1.78 2.51
C SER A 231 -3.23 2.21 3.65
N GLY A 232 -3.09 1.53 4.79
CA GLY A 232 -4.08 1.57 5.87
C GLY A 232 -4.26 2.92 6.54
N THR A 233 -3.22 3.72 6.65
CA THR A 233 -3.27 5.01 7.35
C THR A 233 -4.19 6.00 6.64
N VAL A 234 -3.91 6.31 5.38
CA VAL A 234 -4.70 7.31 4.64
C VAL A 234 -6.12 6.85 4.35
N THR A 235 -6.32 5.55 4.13
CA THR A 235 -7.67 5.02 3.90
C THR A 235 -8.51 5.03 5.18
N THR A 236 -7.90 4.84 6.34
CA THR A 236 -8.57 4.99 7.64
C THR A 236 -8.93 6.45 7.91
N LEU A 237 -7.99 7.40 7.71
CA LEU A 237 -8.27 8.84 7.83
C LEU A 237 -9.42 9.26 6.92
N ALA A 238 -9.44 8.81 5.68
CA ALA A 238 -10.52 9.07 4.75
C ALA A 238 -11.87 8.50 5.22
N GLY A 239 -11.87 7.27 5.76
CA GLY A 239 -13.08 6.67 6.32
C GLY A 239 -13.63 7.43 7.52
N VAL A 240 -12.75 7.90 8.42
CA VAL A 240 -13.13 8.74 9.58
C VAL A 240 -13.60 10.13 9.13
N HIS A 241 -12.95 10.72 8.12
CA HIS A 241 -13.34 12.00 7.53
C HIS A 241 -14.74 11.95 6.90
N LEU A 242 -15.06 10.85 6.20
CA LEU A 242 -16.37 10.64 5.59
C LEU A 242 -17.43 10.16 6.58
N ASP A 243 -17.09 9.99 7.85
CA ASP A 243 -17.95 9.46 8.92
C ASP A 243 -18.67 8.17 8.51
N LEU A 244 -17.91 7.19 8.00
CA LEU A 244 -18.47 5.96 7.47
C LEU A 244 -18.88 5.01 8.61
N GLU A 245 -20.15 4.61 8.65
CA GLU A 245 -20.66 3.55 9.55
C GLU A 245 -20.03 2.18 9.25
N ARG A 246 -19.58 1.98 8.02
CA ARG A 246 -18.84 0.83 7.54
C ARG A 246 -17.88 1.28 6.46
N TYR A 247 -16.65 0.73 6.49
CA TYR A 247 -15.66 1.03 5.47
C TYR A 247 -16.18 0.72 4.06
N ASP A 248 -16.13 1.71 3.17
CA ASP A 248 -16.52 1.60 1.76
C ASP A 248 -15.38 2.08 0.85
N ARG A 249 -14.72 1.11 0.23
CA ARG A 249 -13.62 1.35 -0.72
C ARG A 249 -14.00 2.32 -1.84
N ARG A 250 -15.25 2.25 -2.33
CA ARG A 250 -15.70 3.09 -3.47
C ARG A 250 -15.76 4.57 -3.12
N ARG A 251 -15.98 4.89 -1.84
CA ARG A 251 -16.01 6.26 -1.34
C ARG A 251 -14.62 6.76 -0.96
N VAL A 252 -13.73 5.85 -0.54
CA VAL A 252 -12.39 6.17 -0.05
C VAL A 252 -11.37 6.26 -1.19
N ASP A 253 -11.39 5.29 -2.13
CA ASP A 253 -10.41 5.22 -3.22
C ASP A 253 -10.58 6.39 -4.18
N GLY A 254 -9.56 7.23 -4.23
CA GLY A 254 -9.57 8.44 -5.04
C GLY A 254 -10.18 9.67 -4.37
N LEU A 255 -10.46 9.63 -3.05
CA LEU A 255 -10.89 10.82 -2.31
C LEU A 255 -9.79 11.88 -2.32
N TRP A 256 -10.18 13.14 -2.45
CA TRP A 256 -9.33 14.29 -2.16
C TRP A 256 -9.56 14.78 -0.74
N MET A 257 -8.48 14.99 0.00
CA MET A 257 -8.51 15.67 1.30
C MET A 257 -7.63 16.91 1.21
N ASP A 258 -8.15 18.04 1.68
CA ASP A 258 -7.35 19.25 1.87
C ASP A 258 -6.52 19.16 3.16
N GLY A 259 -5.47 19.99 3.26
CA GLY A 259 -4.56 20.01 4.40
C GLY A 259 -5.29 20.18 5.74
N GLY A 260 -6.24 21.13 5.81
CA GLY A 260 -7.03 21.37 7.01
C GLY A 260 -7.95 20.20 7.40
N SER A 261 -8.44 19.43 6.42
CA SER A 261 -9.20 18.21 6.69
C SER A 261 -8.31 17.11 7.28
N VAL A 262 -7.08 16.97 6.79
CA VAL A 262 -6.11 16.03 7.37
C VAL A 262 -5.79 16.42 8.81
N ASP A 263 -5.49 17.69 9.07
CA ASP A 263 -5.18 18.23 10.41
C ASP A 263 -6.32 17.94 11.39
N ARG A 264 -7.56 18.27 11.00
CA ARG A 264 -8.74 18.00 11.85
C ARG A 264 -8.89 16.51 12.17
N MET A 265 -8.59 15.62 11.23
CA MET A 265 -8.71 14.17 11.48
C MET A 265 -7.60 13.65 12.38
N VAL A 266 -6.38 14.13 12.22
CA VAL A 266 -5.26 13.81 13.11
C VAL A 266 -5.55 14.26 14.53
N GLU A 267 -6.00 15.51 14.72
CA GLU A 267 -6.39 16.05 16.03
C GLU A 267 -7.55 15.27 16.65
N LYS A 268 -8.57 14.94 15.87
CA LYS A 268 -9.71 14.12 16.30
C LYS A 268 -9.25 12.77 16.83
N LEU A 269 -8.37 12.06 16.08
CA LEU A 269 -7.86 10.75 16.45
C LEU A 269 -6.94 10.81 17.67
N LEU A 270 -6.14 11.84 17.78
CA LEU A 270 -5.28 12.07 18.95
C LEU A 270 -6.09 12.38 20.21
N GLY A 271 -7.22 13.09 20.07
CA GLY A 271 -8.16 13.36 21.15
C GLY A 271 -8.98 12.15 21.60
N TRP A 272 -9.03 11.07 20.81
CA TRP A 272 -9.74 9.85 21.17
C TRP A 272 -8.88 8.96 22.07
N ASP A 273 -9.50 8.39 23.11
CA ASP A 273 -8.91 7.29 23.85
C ASP A 273 -8.86 5.99 23.02
N PHE A 274 -8.22 4.94 23.58
CA PHE A 274 -8.08 3.68 22.86
C PHE A 274 -9.43 3.03 22.55
N GLN A 275 -10.41 3.11 23.44
CA GLN A 275 -11.73 2.50 23.26
C GLN A 275 -12.54 3.24 22.20
N GLN A 276 -12.46 4.54 22.13
CA GLN A 276 -13.09 5.34 21.07
C GLN A 276 -12.51 4.98 19.69
N ARG A 277 -11.20 4.75 19.60
CA ARG A 277 -10.56 4.27 18.36
C ARG A 277 -11.01 2.85 18.00
N VAL A 278 -11.12 1.95 18.98
CA VAL A 278 -11.65 0.59 18.77
C VAL A 278 -13.08 0.61 18.28
N ALA A 279 -13.93 1.49 18.84
CA ALA A 279 -15.35 1.58 18.51
C ALA A 279 -15.61 2.15 17.10
N ASN A 280 -14.64 2.86 16.50
CA ASN A 280 -14.82 3.42 15.17
C ASN A 280 -14.76 2.33 14.09
N ALA A 281 -15.79 2.28 13.24
CA ALA A 281 -15.98 1.23 12.22
C ALA A 281 -14.89 1.17 11.14
N CYS A 282 -14.15 2.26 10.91
CA CYS A 282 -13.05 2.32 9.95
C CYS A 282 -11.70 1.96 10.57
N ILE A 283 -11.59 1.88 11.90
CA ILE A 283 -10.38 1.54 12.65
C ILE A 283 -10.47 0.11 13.18
N GLY A 284 -11.37 -0.11 14.13
CA GLY A 284 -11.56 -1.40 14.79
C GLY A 284 -10.42 -1.77 15.75
N ALA A 285 -10.62 -2.87 16.49
CA ALA A 285 -9.66 -3.32 17.50
C ALA A 285 -8.28 -3.64 16.92
N ASP A 286 -8.22 -4.16 15.71
CA ASP A 286 -6.98 -4.61 15.06
C ASP A 286 -6.05 -3.47 14.61
N ARG A 287 -6.52 -2.21 14.61
CA ARG A 287 -5.75 -1.05 14.14
C ARG A 287 -5.71 0.10 15.14
N ALA A 288 -6.47 0.01 16.22
CA ALA A 288 -6.61 1.10 17.18
C ALA A 288 -5.28 1.49 17.85
N ASP A 289 -4.35 0.55 17.98
CA ASP A 289 -3.00 0.73 18.47
C ASP A 289 -2.00 1.24 17.41
N LEU A 290 -2.36 1.19 16.13
CA LEU A 290 -1.47 1.53 15.01
C LEU A 290 -1.81 2.88 14.36
N VAL A 291 -3.05 3.35 14.49
CA VAL A 291 -3.55 4.49 13.72
C VAL A 291 -2.78 5.78 13.99
N LEU A 292 -2.41 6.05 15.26
CA LEU A 292 -1.66 7.27 15.61
C LEU A 292 -0.20 7.21 15.14
N ALA A 293 0.43 6.04 15.14
CA ALA A 293 1.73 5.86 14.52
C ALA A 293 1.68 6.17 13.02
N GLY A 294 0.62 5.72 12.32
CA GLY A 294 0.40 6.07 10.93
C GLY A 294 0.20 7.58 10.70
N CYS A 295 -0.57 8.23 11.57
CA CYS A 295 -0.74 9.69 11.53
C CYS A 295 0.59 10.43 11.73
N ALA A 296 1.44 9.98 12.66
CA ALA A 296 2.74 10.59 12.90
C ALA A 296 3.69 10.47 11.70
N ILE A 297 3.66 9.31 11.00
CA ILE A 297 4.43 9.12 9.75
C ILE A 297 3.90 10.08 8.67
N LEU A 298 2.59 10.19 8.51
CA LEU A 298 1.95 11.11 7.55
C LEU A 298 2.33 12.56 7.84
N GLU A 299 2.26 13.00 9.11
CA GLU A 299 2.64 14.37 9.50
C GLU A 299 4.13 14.66 9.23
N ALA A 300 5.01 13.70 9.46
CA ALA A 300 6.42 13.84 9.11
C ALA A 300 6.63 14.01 7.60
N ILE A 301 5.93 13.23 6.77
CA ILE A 301 5.96 13.31 5.30
C ILE A 301 5.43 14.68 4.85
N ARG A 302 4.26 15.11 5.35
CA ARG A 302 3.66 16.42 5.04
C ARG A 302 4.56 17.59 5.47
N GLY A 303 5.33 17.42 6.53
CA GLY A 303 6.29 18.43 6.98
C GLY A 303 7.50 18.60 6.06
N VAL A 304 7.88 17.57 5.28
CA VAL A 304 8.97 17.63 4.29
C VAL A 304 8.44 18.08 2.92
N TRP A 305 7.27 17.58 2.51
CA TRP A 305 6.62 17.93 1.25
C TRP A 305 5.24 18.55 1.52
N PRO A 306 5.19 19.83 1.95
CA PRO A 306 3.93 20.49 2.26
C PRO A 306 3.05 20.59 0.99
N SER A 307 1.84 20.13 1.11
CA SER A 307 0.84 20.21 0.05
C SER A 307 -0.55 20.36 0.65
N GLU A 308 -1.32 21.27 0.08
CA GLU A 308 -2.73 21.44 0.42
C GLU A 308 -3.63 20.31 -0.08
N ARG A 309 -3.07 19.36 -0.87
CA ARG A 309 -3.86 18.34 -1.56
C ARG A 309 -3.27 16.96 -1.33
N LEU A 310 -4.06 16.11 -0.70
CA LEU A 310 -3.78 14.69 -0.50
C LEU A 310 -4.80 13.85 -1.27
N ARG A 311 -4.34 13.05 -2.22
CA ARG A 311 -5.15 12.01 -2.87
C ARG A 311 -5.03 10.72 -2.08
N VAL A 312 -6.17 10.10 -1.77
CA VAL A 312 -6.21 8.82 -1.06
C VAL A 312 -6.30 7.66 -2.05
N ALA A 313 -5.44 6.67 -1.90
CA ALA A 313 -5.47 5.44 -2.70
C ALA A 313 -5.80 4.23 -1.83
N ASP A 314 -6.87 3.49 -2.15
CA ASP A 314 -7.10 2.14 -1.64
C ASP A 314 -6.67 1.09 -2.69
N ARG A 315 -5.52 1.33 -3.26
CA ARG A 315 -4.80 0.48 -4.21
C ARG A 315 -3.31 0.70 -4.04
N GLY A 316 -2.49 -0.23 -4.49
CA GLY A 316 -1.04 -0.13 -4.32
C GLY A 316 -0.34 -1.33 -4.95
N LEU A 317 0.52 -2.00 -4.18
CA LEU A 317 1.39 -3.10 -4.61
C LEU A 317 0.66 -4.18 -5.42
N ARG A 318 -0.47 -4.70 -4.95
CA ARG A 318 -1.22 -5.78 -5.63
C ARG A 318 -1.80 -5.34 -6.96
N GLU A 319 -2.34 -4.13 -7.01
CA GLU A 319 -2.85 -3.53 -8.25
C GLU A 319 -1.71 -3.29 -9.24
N GLY A 320 -0.51 -2.93 -8.75
CA GLY A 320 0.71 -2.81 -9.55
C GLY A 320 1.13 -4.16 -10.14
N ILE A 321 1.17 -5.20 -9.31
CA ILE A 321 1.47 -6.57 -9.76
C ILE A 321 0.49 -7.01 -10.86
N LEU A 322 -0.83 -6.86 -10.63
CA LEU A 322 -1.84 -7.23 -11.62
C LEU A 322 -1.67 -6.47 -12.94
N SER A 323 -1.36 -5.16 -12.86
CA SER A 323 -1.14 -4.34 -14.05
C SER A 323 0.08 -4.79 -14.85
N GLU A 324 1.17 -5.17 -14.18
CA GLU A 324 2.37 -5.70 -14.84
C GLU A 324 2.10 -7.06 -15.47
N LEU A 325 1.53 -8.02 -14.73
CA LEU A 325 1.20 -9.36 -15.25
C LEU A 325 0.31 -9.29 -16.49
N MET A 326 -0.73 -8.46 -16.46
CA MET A 326 -1.64 -8.27 -17.60
C MET A 326 -0.97 -7.55 -18.77
N GLY A 327 -0.08 -6.58 -18.48
CA GLY A 327 0.72 -5.89 -19.48
C GLY A 327 1.67 -6.84 -20.22
N ASP A 328 2.38 -7.69 -19.48
CA ASP A 328 3.33 -8.66 -20.00
C ASP A 328 2.65 -9.76 -20.80
N ALA A 329 1.47 -10.24 -20.34
CA ALA A 329 0.63 -11.16 -21.09
C ALA A 329 0.00 -10.53 -22.37
N GLY A 330 0.16 -9.22 -22.58
CA GLY A 330 -0.31 -8.50 -23.76
C GLY A 330 -1.82 -8.47 -23.92
N VAL A 331 -2.58 -8.70 -22.84
CA VAL A 331 -4.05 -8.81 -22.90
C VAL A 331 -4.73 -7.53 -23.40
N TRP A 332 -4.11 -6.36 -23.21
CA TRP A 332 -4.63 -5.08 -23.71
C TRP A 332 -4.19 -4.73 -25.15
N ARG A 333 -3.17 -5.42 -25.69
CA ARG A 333 -2.69 -5.20 -27.07
C ARG A 333 -3.55 -5.91 -28.11
N ARG A 334 -4.19 -7.03 -27.75
CA ARG A 334 -5.00 -7.84 -28.67
C ARG A 334 -6.26 -7.13 -29.20
N GLY A 335 -6.78 -6.13 -28.48
CA GLY A 335 -7.93 -5.33 -28.91
C GLY A 335 -7.67 -4.32 -30.04
N ARG A 336 -6.40 -4.01 -30.38
CA ARG A 336 -6.05 -3.05 -31.46
C ARG A 336 -5.90 -3.68 -32.84
N ARG A 337 -5.86 -5.00 -33.00
CA ARG A 337 -5.68 -5.67 -34.29
C ARG A 337 -6.99 -5.99 -35.04
N GLY A 338 -8.14 -5.56 -34.53
CA GLY A 338 -9.45 -5.81 -35.16
C GLY A 338 -9.95 -4.70 -36.10
N GLY A 339 -9.14 -3.71 -36.47
CA GLY A 339 -9.56 -2.53 -37.22
C GLY A 339 -8.71 -2.18 -38.46
N ALA A 340 -8.15 -3.17 -39.15
CA ALA A 340 -7.64 -2.95 -40.51
C ALA A 340 -8.39 -3.88 -41.46
N ARG A 341 -9.38 -3.38 -42.12
CA ARG A 341 -9.90 -3.94 -43.37
C ARG A 341 -9.53 -3.03 -44.53
N PRO A 342 -9.19 -3.65 -45.69
CA PRO A 342 -8.81 -2.97 -46.90
C PRO A 342 -9.95 -2.15 -47.51
#